data_a08428fd8844b7a2a7ba7bf3317b4684
#
_entry.id   a08428fd8844b7a2a7ba7bf3317b4684
#
_cell.length_a   1.000
_cell.length_b   1.000
_cell.length_c   1.000
_cell.angle_alpha   90.00
_cell.angle_beta   90.00
_cell.angle_gamma   90.00
#
_symmetry.space_group_name_H-M   'P 1'
#
loop_
_entity.id
_entity.type
_entity.pdbx_description
1 polymer ?
#
loop_
_entity_poly.entity_id
_entity_poly.type
_entity_poly.pdbx_seq_one_letter_code
_entity_poly.pdbx_strand_id
1 'polypeptide(L)'
;AYDIGFGGLDHIVASGADVNILVMDNEVYANTGGQVSKATPASAIAQFAAGGKSSTKKDLGAMLMTYGEVYVAQIASGANMMQTIRAFDEAEKFKGPSVIIAYTPCISHGLYGGIHLALDEAKEAVNSGYWQLYRYNPLLEDLGENPMILDFKKPDFGKVRDFLLTQSRFGNLLKVDAEHAENLYDKAAKDSRKRFMRYARLSGDLDKFLEREAKALAKKNADLGISTETNLKKERKTRPVDPEREARRAARKAERAAKK
;
A
#
# COMPACT_ATOMS: atom_id res chain seq x y z
N ALA A 1 15.26 1.06 9.41
CA ALA A 1 14.07 1.88 9.60
C ALA A 1 12.84 1.04 10.00
N TYR A 2 12.58 -0.10 9.35
CA TYR A 2 11.34 -0.86 9.60
C TYR A 2 11.41 -1.79 10.84
N ASP A 3 12.58 -2.29 11.19
CA ASP A 3 12.80 -3.32 12.20
C ASP A 3 13.78 -2.85 13.30
N ILE A 4 15.03 -3.32 13.29
CA ILE A 4 16.00 -3.07 14.36
C ILE A 4 16.28 -1.57 14.56
N GLY A 5 16.40 -0.79 13.47
CA GLY A 5 16.64 0.66 13.53
C GLY A 5 15.41 1.52 13.79
N PHE A 6 14.22 0.91 13.97
CA PHE A 6 12.97 1.68 14.11
C PHE A 6 12.95 2.55 15.36
N GLY A 7 13.45 2.06 16.49
CA GLY A 7 13.49 2.85 17.72
C GLY A 7 14.36 4.11 17.62
N GLY A 8 15.47 4.05 16.87
CA GLY A 8 16.29 5.23 16.58
C GLY A 8 15.59 6.23 15.66
N LEU A 9 14.92 5.75 14.61
CA LEU A 9 14.12 6.59 13.72
C LEU A 9 12.97 7.27 14.47
N ASP A 10 12.25 6.50 15.27
CA ASP A 10 11.15 6.97 16.11
C ASP A 10 11.61 8.07 17.07
N HIS A 11 12.76 7.86 17.73
CA HIS A 11 13.36 8.86 18.63
C HIS A 11 13.76 10.15 17.91
N ILE A 12 14.38 10.06 16.71
CA ILE A 12 14.76 11.25 15.94
C ILE A 12 13.51 12.05 15.56
N VAL A 13 12.46 11.38 15.08
CA VAL A 13 11.20 12.06 14.72
C VAL A 13 10.55 12.71 15.94
N ALA A 14 10.50 11.98 17.08
CA ALA A 14 9.96 12.49 18.33
C ALA A 14 10.75 13.67 18.90
N SER A 15 12.03 13.79 18.59
CA SER A 15 12.89 14.88 19.10
C SER A 15 12.63 16.25 18.44
N GLY A 16 11.92 16.28 17.30
CA GLY A 16 11.70 17.50 16.52
C GLY A 16 12.96 18.06 15.85
N ALA A 17 14.05 17.30 15.80
CA ALA A 17 15.31 17.74 15.19
C ALA A 17 15.15 18.08 13.70
N ASP A 18 15.74 19.18 13.25
CA ASP A 18 15.77 19.59 11.84
C ASP A 18 16.75 18.68 11.07
N VAL A 19 16.22 17.57 10.54
CA VAL A 19 17.00 16.53 9.86
C VAL A 19 16.19 15.87 8.74
N ASN A 20 16.83 15.65 7.60
CA ASN A 20 16.27 14.93 6.47
C ASN A 20 16.72 13.46 6.49
N ILE A 21 15.77 12.54 6.46
CA ILE A 21 16.00 11.10 6.50
C ILE A 21 15.48 10.47 5.21
N LEU A 22 16.38 9.86 4.44
CA LEU A 22 16.03 9.06 3.28
C LEU A 22 16.00 7.58 3.65
N VAL A 23 14.83 6.96 3.56
CA VAL A 23 14.64 5.52 3.71
C VAL A 23 14.60 4.87 2.34
N MET A 24 15.66 4.16 1.98
CA MET A 24 15.71 3.35 0.76
C MET A 24 15.02 2.00 1.02
N ASP A 25 13.75 1.91 0.62
CA ASP A 25 12.93 0.73 0.89
C ASP A 25 13.11 -0.31 -0.22
N ASN A 26 14.01 -1.24 0.01
CA ASN A 26 14.22 -2.42 -0.84
C ASN A 26 13.44 -3.65 -0.36
N GLU A 27 12.56 -3.50 0.63
CA GLU A 27 11.59 -4.50 1.09
C GLU A 27 12.19 -5.80 1.66
N VAL A 28 13.49 -5.83 1.96
CA VAL A 28 14.20 -7.03 2.44
C VAL A 28 15.48 -6.65 3.16
N TYR A 29 16.02 -7.51 4.02
CA TYR A 29 17.40 -7.41 4.50
C TYR A 29 18.37 -7.91 3.41
N ALA A 30 18.72 -7.04 2.45
CA ALA A 30 19.52 -7.44 1.28
C ALA A 30 20.97 -7.80 1.64
N ASN A 31 21.63 -6.97 2.44
CA ASN A 31 23.06 -7.12 2.74
C ASN A 31 23.43 -8.41 3.48
N THR A 32 22.51 -8.95 4.25
CA THR A 32 22.72 -10.15 5.08
C THR A 32 22.21 -11.42 4.41
N GLY A 33 21.67 -11.34 3.19
CA GLY A 33 21.28 -12.50 2.39
C GLY A 33 19.80 -12.67 2.15
N GLY A 34 18.98 -11.62 2.27
CA GLY A 34 17.60 -11.65 1.84
C GLY A 34 16.60 -12.14 2.90
N GLN A 35 16.84 -11.83 4.19
CA GLN A 35 15.89 -12.18 5.25
C GLN A 35 14.63 -11.31 5.20
N VAL A 36 13.53 -11.91 5.67
CA VAL A 36 12.26 -11.22 5.78
C VAL A 36 12.32 -10.06 6.76
N SER A 37 11.76 -8.93 6.36
CA SER A 37 11.61 -7.69 7.14
C SER A 37 10.13 -7.38 7.36
N LYS A 38 9.82 -6.46 8.27
CA LYS A 38 8.49 -5.83 8.32
C LYS A 38 8.19 -5.00 7.07
N ALA A 39 9.25 -4.59 6.32
CA ALA A 39 9.12 -3.97 5.00
C ALA A 39 8.74 -4.95 3.89
N THR A 40 8.98 -6.24 4.07
CA THR A 40 8.67 -7.27 3.06
C THR A 40 7.15 -7.36 2.86
N PRO A 41 6.65 -7.30 1.62
CA PRO A 41 5.22 -7.42 1.34
C PRO A 41 4.71 -8.86 1.52
N ALA A 42 3.39 -9.01 1.62
CA ALA A 42 2.77 -10.32 1.53
C ALA A 42 3.12 -10.99 0.19
N SER A 43 3.17 -12.31 0.17
CA SER A 43 3.54 -13.19 -0.96
C SER A 43 5.03 -13.26 -1.33
N ALA A 44 5.87 -12.33 -0.88
CA ALA A 44 7.29 -12.39 -1.19
C ALA A 44 7.99 -13.55 -0.45
N ILE A 45 8.73 -14.37 -1.19
CA ILE A 45 9.68 -15.33 -0.64
C ILE A 45 10.91 -14.56 -0.13
N ALA A 46 11.34 -14.89 1.06
CA ALA A 46 12.58 -14.40 1.68
C ALA A 46 13.13 -15.47 2.62
N GLN A 47 14.36 -15.32 3.10
CA GLN A 47 14.84 -16.17 4.19
C GLN A 47 13.92 -15.97 5.43
N PHE A 48 13.57 -17.06 6.09
CA PHE A 48 12.57 -17.18 7.15
C PHE A 48 11.12 -16.99 6.69
N ALA A 49 10.87 -16.93 5.36
CA ALA A 49 9.57 -16.90 4.75
C ALA A 49 9.58 -17.66 3.41
N ALA A 50 10.02 -18.92 3.42
CA ALA A 50 10.17 -19.77 2.23
C ALA A 50 8.83 -20.05 1.51
N GLY A 51 7.72 -20.13 2.25
CA GLY A 51 6.36 -20.26 1.71
C GLY A 51 5.70 -18.92 1.36
N GLY A 52 6.45 -17.85 1.21
CA GLY A 52 5.92 -16.49 1.03
C GLY A 52 5.45 -15.86 2.35
N LYS A 53 5.69 -14.58 2.53
CA LYS A 53 5.25 -13.87 3.72
C LYS A 53 3.72 -13.75 3.76
N SER A 54 3.10 -14.17 4.84
CA SER A 54 1.63 -14.11 5.01
C SER A 54 1.13 -12.79 5.59
N SER A 55 1.98 -12.05 6.32
CA SER A 55 1.59 -10.78 6.96
C SER A 55 1.78 -9.58 6.04
N THR A 56 0.98 -8.54 6.26
CA THR A 56 1.02 -7.27 5.53
C THR A 56 2.33 -6.51 5.81
N LYS A 57 2.83 -5.75 4.82
CA LYS A 57 3.94 -4.82 4.97
C LYS A 57 3.60 -3.73 5.99
N LYS A 58 4.55 -3.42 6.89
CA LYS A 58 4.45 -2.27 7.81
C LYS A 58 4.33 -0.98 7.01
N ASP A 59 3.37 -0.16 7.37
CA ASP A 59 3.15 1.16 6.77
C ASP A 59 3.92 2.22 7.58
N LEU A 60 5.18 2.39 7.23
CA LEU A 60 6.09 3.28 7.95
C LEU A 60 5.63 4.74 7.87
N GLY A 61 5.24 5.19 6.67
CA GLY A 61 4.79 6.57 6.48
C GLY A 61 3.55 6.91 7.31
N ALA A 62 2.54 6.03 7.30
CA ALA A 62 1.35 6.23 8.13
C ALA A 62 1.66 6.27 9.64
N MET A 63 2.65 5.51 10.10
CA MET A 63 3.09 5.57 11.50
C MET A 63 3.77 6.90 11.83
N LEU A 64 4.63 7.38 10.94
CA LEU A 64 5.35 8.64 11.15
C LEU A 64 4.42 9.86 11.11
N MET A 65 3.42 9.86 10.24
CA MET A 65 2.40 10.92 10.18
C MET A 65 1.63 11.10 11.51
N THR A 66 1.59 10.10 12.39
CA THR A 66 0.90 10.21 13.70
C THR A 66 1.57 11.17 14.66
N TYR A 67 2.82 11.57 14.40
CA TYR A 67 3.49 12.63 15.18
C TYR A 67 2.91 14.03 14.91
N GLY A 68 2.28 14.24 13.75
CA GLY A 68 1.69 15.52 13.37
C GLY A 68 2.71 16.57 12.89
N GLU A 69 3.88 16.62 13.46
CA GLU A 69 4.93 17.63 13.21
C GLU A 69 6.12 17.06 12.41
N VAL A 70 5.85 16.18 11.46
CA VAL A 70 6.86 15.54 10.61
C VAL A 70 6.45 15.63 9.15
N TYR A 71 7.39 16.02 8.28
CA TYR A 71 7.19 15.91 6.84
C TYR A 71 7.41 14.46 6.40
N VAL A 72 6.46 13.88 5.67
CA VAL A 72 6.59 12.50 5.17
C VAL A 72 6.27 12.44 3.68
N ALA A 73 7.19 11.89 2.88
CA ALA A 73 6.93 11.64 1.48
C ALA A 73 7.22 10.19 1.11
N GLN A 74 6.43 9.65 0.17
CA GLN A 74 6.69 8.36 -0.44
C GLN A 74 6.87 8.54 -1.94
N ILE A 75 8.03 8.13 -2.45
CA ILE A 75 8.49 8.43 -3.80
C ILE A 75 8.90 7.17 -4.57
N ALA A 76 8.91 7.30 -5.90
CA ALA A 76 9.52 6.34 -6.82
C ALA A 76 10.02 7.12 -8.05
N SER A 77 11.32 7.37 -8.14
CA SER A 77 11.92 8.23 -9.18
C SER A 77 11.64 7.76 -10.60
N GLY A 78 11.63 6.43 -10.83
CA GLY A 78 11.28 5.86 -12.13
C GLY A 78 9.82 6.08 -12.55
N ALA A 79 8.92 6.30 -11.59
CA ALA A 79 7.52 6.60 -11.87
C ALA A 79 7.24 8.09 -12.07
N ASN A 80 7.83 8.94 -11.22
CA ASN A 80 7.62 10.39 -11.28
C ASN A 80 8.83 11.15 -10.71
N MET A 81 9.75 11.53 -11.58
CA MET A 81 10.95 12.29 -11.20
C MET A 81 10.60 13.68 -10.63
N MET A 82 9.59 14.35 -11.18
CA MET A 82 9.21 15.68 -10.70
C MET A 82 8.60 15.65 -9.31
N GLN A 83 7.84 14.60 -8.98
CA GLN A 83 7.34 14.36 -7.61
C GLN A 83 8.51 14.09 -6.65
N THR A 84 9.49 13.32 -7.10
CA THR A 84 10.71 13.04 -6.33
C THR A 84 11.46 14.34 -6.00
N ILE A 85 11.75 15.18 -7.01
CA ILE A 85 12.43 16.45 -6.82
C ILE A 85 11.66 17.36 -5.86
N ARG A 86 10.34 17.46 -6.03
CA ARG A 86 9.48 18.25 -5.16
C ARG A 86 9.50 17.76 -3.71
N ALA A 87 9.49 16.44 -3.51
CA ALA A 87 9.55 15.86 -2.16
C ALA A 87 10.86 16.22 -1.43
N PHE A 88 11.99 16.23 -2.13
CA PHE A 88 13.26 16.67 -1.55
C PHE A 88 13.29 18.18 -1.29
N ASP A 89 12.80 19.01 -2.22
CA ASP A 89 12.74 20.47 -2.07
C ASP A 89 11.84 20.88 -0.88
N GLU A 90 10.69 20.22 -0.71
CA GLU A 90 9.81 20.44 0.44
C GLU A 90 10.45 19.97 1.75
N ALA A 91 11.11 18.80 1.76
CA ALA A 91 11.79 18.27 2.93
C ALA A 91 12.94 19.18 3.40
N GLU A 92 13.72 19.75 2.48
CA GLU A 92 14.81 20.68 2.79
C GLU A 92 14.32 22.01 3.38
N LYS A 93 13.16 22.46 2.95
CA LYS A 93 12.53 23.70 3.45
C LYS A 93 11.81 23.52 4.77
N PHE A 94 11.37 22.30 5.08
CA PHE A 94 10.65 22.00 6.31
C PHE A 94 11.58 22.13 7.53
N LYS A 95 11.12 22.85 8.56
CA LYS A 95 11.87 23.03 9.80
C LYS A 95 11.41 22.01 10.83
N GLY A 96 12.12 20.90 10.89
CA GLY A 96 11.83 19.73 11.70
C GLY A 96 12.21 18.42 11.00
N PRO A 97 11.84 17.27 11.56
CA PRO A 97 12.19 16.00 10.97
C PRO A 97 11.43 15.74 9.68
N SER A 98 12.17 15.39 8.61
CA SER A 98 11.59 15.00 7.32
C SER A 98 11.99 13.57 6.98
N VAL A 99 11.01 12.76 6.55
CA VAL A 99 11.27 11.37 6.17
C VAL A 99 10.76 11.10 4.75
N ILE A 100 11.67 10.77 3.85
CA ILE A 100 11.37 10.39 2.47
C ILE A 100 11.56 8.88 2.33
N ILE A 101 10.52 8.16 1.91
CA ILE A 101 10.52 6.72 1.70
C ILE A 101 10.56 6.44 0.20
N ALA A 102 11.69 5.96 -0.30
CA ALA A 102 11.91 5.70 -1.71
C ALA A 102 11.79 4.20 -2.04
N TYR A 103 10.96 3.85 -3.02
CA TYR A 103 10.95 2.50 -3.58
C TYR A 103 12.26 2.22 -4.30
N THR A 104 13.00 1.22 -3.82
CA THR A 104 14.34 0.92 -4.31
C THR A 104 14.44 -0.57 -4.68
N PRO A 105 14.10 -0.95 -5.92
CA PRO A 105 14.33 -2.32 -6.38
C PRO A 105 15.80 -2.71 -6.24
N CYS A 106 16.06 -3.93 -5.80
CA CYS A 106 17.42 -4.44 -5.65
C CYS A 106 17.55 -5.84 -6.27
N ILE A 107 18.77 -6.35 -6.33
CA ILE A 107 19.06 -7.69 -6.88
C ILE A 107 18.29 -8.80 -6.15
N SER A 108 17.99 -8.63 -4.85
CA SER A 108 17.22 -9.58 -4.06
C SER A 108 15.74 -9.68 -4.49
N HIS A 109 15.23 -8.74 -5.27
CA HIS A 109 13.91 -8.86 -5.89
C HIS A 109 13.89 -9.91 -7.00
N GLY A 110 15.02 -10.11 -7.67
CA GLY A 110 15.15 -11.03 -8.79
C GLY A 110 14.28 -10.60 -9.97
N LEU A 111 14.47 -9.36 -10.45
CA LEU A 111 13.74 -8.84 -11.60
C LEU A 111 14.02 -9.71 -12.82
N TYR A 112 12.98 -10.22 -13.47
CA TYR A 112 13.13 -10.89 -14.74
C TYR A 112 13.57 -9.87 -15.80
N GLY A 113 14.70 -10.15 -16.46
CA GLY A 113 15.36 -9.21 -17.37
C GLY A 113 16.50 -8.41 -16.73
N GLY A 114 16.62 -8.35 -15.40
CA GLY A 114 17.77 -7.80 -14.68
C GLY A 114 17.55 -6.44 -14.05
N ILE A 115 18.51 -6.03 -13.21
CA ILE A 115 18.39 -4.83 -12.36
C ILE A 115 18.39 -3.50 -13.16
N HIS A 116 18.84 -3.50 -14.42
CA HIS A 116 18.77 -2.31 -15.27
C HIS A 116 17.34 -1.85 -15.55
N LEU A 117 16.34 -2.72 -15.36
CA LEU A 117 14.91 -2.40 -15.45
C LEU A 117 14.34 -1.79 -14.15
N ALA A 118 15.16 -1.49 -13.14
CA ALA A 118 14.69 -1.02 -11.84
C ALA A 118 13.80 0.24 -11.90
N LEU A 119 14.06 1.17 -12.83
CA LEU A 119 13.25 2.36 -13.02
C LEU A 119 11.89 2.05 -13.64
N ASP A 120 11.84 1.15 -14.62
CA ASP A 120 10.58 0.68 -15.22
C ASP A 120 9.78 -0.11 -14.20
N GLU A 121 10.44 -0.96 -13.42
CA GLU A 121 9.82 -1.70 -12.31
C GLU A 121 9.19 -0.76 -11.27
N ALA A 122 9.88 0.31 -10.89
CA ALA A 122 9.35 1.33 -9.99
C ALA A 122 8.12 2.04 -10.58
N LYS A 123 8.10 2.27 -11.89
CA LYS A 123 6.94 2.83 -12.60
C LYS A 123 5.75 1.88 -12.59
N GLU A 124 5.98 0.59 -12.86
CA GLU A 124 4.90 -0.41 -12.84
C GLU A 124 4.38 -0.68 -11.42
N ALA A 125 5.24 -0.59 -10.39
CA ALA A 125 4.82 -0.63 -9.00
C ALA A 125 3.80 0.48 -8.67
N VAL A 126 3.99 1.68 -9.20
CA VAL A 126 3.07 2.81 -9.02
C VAL A 126 1.81 2.64 -9.87
N ASN A 127 1.95 2.28 -11.14
CA ASN A 127 0.82 2.11 -12.07
C ASN A 127 -0.16 1.04 -11.59
N SER A 128 0.35 -0.08 -11.07
CA SER A 128 -0.46 -1.16 -10.49
C SER A 128 -1.08 -0.79 -9.13
N GLY A 129 -0.64 0.31 -8.50
CA GLY A 129 -1.06 0.68 -7.14
C GLY A 129 -0.39 -0.15 -6.04
N TYR A 130 0.63 -0.94 -6.38
CA TYR A 130 1.45 -1.63 -5.40
C TYR A 130 2.23 -0.64 -4.52
N TRP A 131 2.77 0.43 -5.12
CA TRP A 131 3.45 1.53 -4.44
C TRP A 131 2.66 2.83 -4.63
N GLN A 132 2.44 3.60 -3.54
CA GLN A 132 1.71 4.85 -3.58
C GLN A 132 2.68 6.03 -3.59
N LEU A 133 2.38 7.07 -4.38
CA LEU A 133 3.09 8.34 -4.34
C LEU A 133 2.28 9.37 -3.57
N TYR A 134 2.87 9.92 -2.52
CA TYR A 134 2.24 10.96 -1.71
C TYR A 134 3.28 11.85 -1.01
N ARG A 135 2.81 12.99 -0.55
CA ARG A 135 3.51 13.91 0.35
C ARG A 135 2.56 14.32 1.47
N TYR A 136 3.05 14.33 2.68
CA TYR A 136 2.36 14.84 3.85
C TYR A 136 3.19 15.99 4.42
N ASN A 137 2.63 17.20 4.36
CA ASN A 137 3.27 18.41 4.88
C ASN A 137 2.35 19.05 5.93
N PRO A 138 2.65 18.93 7.23
CA PRO A 138 1.81 19.45 8.29
C PRO A 138 1.64 20.98 8.25
N LEU A 139 2.58 21.73 7.68
CA LEU A 139 2.47 23.18 7.56
C LEU A 139 1.28 23.65 6.70
N LEU A 140 0.71 22.77 5.87
CA LEU A 140 -0.48 23.08 5.09
C LEU A 140 -1.73 23.23 5.97
N GLU A 141 -1.76 22.58 7.14
CA GLU A 141 -2.88 22.71 8.09
C GLU A 141 -2.98 24.15 8.62
N ASP A 142 -1.85 24.82 8.87
CA ASP A 142 -1.80 26.22 9.31
C ASP A 142 -2.35 27.19 8.24
N LEU A 143 -2.32 26.76 6.97
CA LEU A 143 -2.88 27.51 5.84
C LEU A 143 -4.34 27.13 5.55
N GLY A 144 -4.94 26.24 6.34
CA GLY A 144 -6.28 25.72 6.11
C GLY A 144 -6.38 24.73 4.94
N GLU A 145 -5.24 24.20 4.47
CA GLU A 145 -5.15 23.21 3.38
C GLU A 145 -4.98 21.79 3.93
N ASN A 146 -5.29 20.82 3.10
CA ASN A 146 -5.11 19.42 3.48
C ASN A 146 -3.61 19.07 3.47
N PRO A 147 -3.03 18.60 4.59
CA PRO A 147 -1.63 18.22 4.68
C PRO A 147 -1.27 17.02 3.79
N MET A 148 -2.24 16.18 3.45
CA MET A 148 -2.03 14.98 2.65
C MET A 148 -2.28 15.22 1.17
N ILE A 149 -1.23 15.11 0.37
CA ILE A 149 -1.26 15.23 -1.09
C ILE A 149 -0.99 13.86 -1.71
N LEU A 150 -1.99 13.30 -2.38
CA LEU A 150 -1.85 12.07 -3.14
C LEU A 150 -1.41 12.40 -4.56
N ASP A 151 -0.14 12.12 -4.88
CA ASP A 151 0.49 12.52 -6.15
C ASP A 151 0.14 11.60 -7.34
N PHE A 152 -0.31 10.38 -7.09
CA PHE A 152 -0.82 9.47 -8.10
C PHE A 152 -2.19 8.93 -7.73
N LYS A 153 -3.21 9.23 -8.56
CA LYS A 153 -4.64 9.01 -8.23
C LYS A 153 -5.35 7.99 -9.12
N LYS A 154 -4.63 7.29 -10.01
CA LYS A 154 -5.22 6.38 -11.01
C LYS A 154 -4.56 5.01 -11.06
N PRO A 155 -4.37 4.33 -9.93
CA PRO A 155 -3.79 2.99 -9.92
C PRO A 155 -4.74 1.98 -10.59
N ASP A 156 -4.16 0.97 -11.23
CA ASP A 156 -4.88 -0.19 -11.77
C ASP A 156 -4.58 -1.44 -10.94
N PHE A 157 -5.38 -1.66 -9.91
CA PHE A 157 -5.19 -2.81 -9.00
C PHE A 157 -5.37 -4.17 -9.68
N GLY A 158 -5.97 -4.23 -10.87
CA GLY A 158 -6.03 -5.45 -11.66
C GLY A 158 -4.66 -5.92 -12.14
N LYS A 159 -3.68 -5.00 -12.22
CA LYS A 159 -2.30 -5.28 -12.64
C LYS A 159 -1.35 -5.66 -11.49
N VAL A 160 -1.80 -5.67 -10.24
CA VAL A 160 -0.91 -6.01 -9.11
C VAL A 160 -0.31 -7.39 -9.28
N ARG A 161 -1.12 -8.39 -9.64
CA ARG A 161 -0.64 -9.76 -9.86
C ARG A 161 0.43 -9.81 -10.96
N ASP A 162 0.19 -9.16 -12.09
CA ASP A 162 1.14 -9.12 -13.21
C ASP A 162 2.45 -8.45 -12.79
N PHE A 163 2.36 -7.33 -12.06
CA PHE A 163 3.53 -6.68 -11.46
C PHE A 163 4.29 -7.61 -10.51
N LEU A 164 3.62 -8.35 -9.61
CA LEU A 164 4.31 -9.29 -8.72
C LEU A 164 5.09 -10.34 -9.51
N LEU A 165 4.53 -10.82 -10.62
CA LEU A 165 5.15 -11.84 -11.46
C LEU A 165 6.33 -11.35 -12.31
N THR A 166 6.66 -10.05 -12.30
CA THR A 166 7.91 -9.54 -12.89
C THR A 166 9.14 -9.88 -12.04
N GLN A 167 8.94 -10.37 -10.81
CA GLN A 167 10.00 -10.60 -9.82
C GLN A 167 10.02 -12.06 -9.37
N SER A 168 11.23 -12.66 -9.34
CA SER A 168 11.39 -14.07 -8.95
C SER A 168 10.99 -14.36 -7.50
N ARG A 169 11.14 -13.37 -6.60
CA ARG A 169 10.72 -13.50 -5.18
C ARG A 169 9.21 -13.76 -5.00
N PHE A 170 8.42 -13.45 -6.01
CA PHE A 170 6.99 -13.80 -6.07
C PHE A 170 6.76 -14.97 -7.02
N GLY A 171 7.30 -14.92 -8.24
CA GLY A 171 7.07 -15.93 -9.27
C GLY A 171 7.52 -17.35 -8.87
N ASN A 172 8.54 -17.47 -8.01
CA ASN A 172 8.99 -18.78 -7.53
C ASN A 172 7.95 -19.45 -6.59
N LEU A 173 7.08 -18.70 -5.95
CA LEU A 173 6.03 -19.27 -5.10
C LEU A 173 5.05 -20.12 -5.90
N LEU A 174 4.74 -19.75 -7.15
CA LEU A 174 3.89 -20.57 -8.05
C LEU A 174 4.48 -21.95 -8.33
N LYS A 175 5.81 -22.09 -8.30
CA LYS A 175 6.48 -23.37 -8.54
C LYS A 175 6.43 -24.30 -7.34
N VAL A 176 6.24 -23.73 -6.15
CA VAL A 176 6.20 -24.50 -4.89
C VAL A 176 4.76 -24.92 -4.57
N ASP A 177 3.84 -23.97 -4.60
CA ASP A 177 2.41 -24.19 -4.30
C ASP A 177 1.59 -23.11 -5.01
N ALA A 178 0.98 -23.48 -6.13
CA ALA A 178 0.25 -22.54 -6.98
C ALA A 178 -1.03 -22.02 -6.31
N GLU A 179 -1.76 -22.84 -5.58
CA GLU A 179 -3.00 -22.42 -4.91
C GLU A 179 -2.69 -21.45 -3.77
N HIS A 180 -1.71 -21.78 -2.95
CA HIS A 180 -1.25 -20.91 -1.87
C HIS A 180 -0.69 -19.57 -2.42
N ALA A 181 0.05 -19.60 -3.53
CA ALA A 181 0.58 -18.44 -4.20
C ALA A 181 -0.53 -17.49 -4.64
N GLU A 182 -1.57 -17.97 -5.33
CA GLU A 182 -2.69 -17.15 -5.78
C GLU A 182 -3.44 -16.51 -4.59
N ASN A 183 -3.66 -17.25 -3.50
CA ASN A 183 -4.25 -16.72 -2.28
C ASN A 183 -3.43 -15.56 -1.68
N LEU A 184 -2.09 -15.67 -1.72
CA LEU A 184 -1.21 -14.62 -1.23
C LEU A 184 -1.12 -13.43 -2.20
N TYR A 185 -1.20 -13.63 -3.52
CA TYR A 185 -1.26 -12.53 -4.50
C TYR A 185 -2.57 -11.75 -4.37
N ASP A 186 -3.69 -12.43 -4.19
CA ASP A 186 -4.97 -11.80 -3.87
C ASP A 186 -4.89 -10.96 -2.60
N LYS A 187 -4.22 -11.49 -1.58
CA LYS A 187 -3.98 -10.74 -0.33
C LYS A 187 -3.12 -9.51 -0.60
N ALA A 188 -2.02 -9.62 -1.36
CA ALA A 188 -1.14 -8.51 -1.68
C ALA A 188 -1.90 -7.40 -2.46
N ALA A 189 -2.74 -7.77 -3.42
CA ALA A 189 -3.59 -6.84 -4.15
C ALA A 189 -4.60 -6.14 -3.24
N LYS A 190 -5.26 -6.88 -2.35
CA LYS A 190 -6.19 -6.33 -1.34
C LYS A 190 -5.49 -5.39 -0.37
N ASP A 191 -4.27 -5.73 0.07
CA ASP A 191 -3.48 -4.90 0.99
C ASP A 191 -3.03 -3.60 0.30
N SER A 192 -2.60 -3.66 -0.96
CA SER A 192 -2.23 -2.49 -1.77
C SER A 192 -3.43 -1.55 -1.96
N ARG A 193 -4.60 -2.09 -2.33
CA ARG A 193 -5.82 -1.31 -2.48
C ARG A 193 -6.28 -0.69 -1.16
N LYS A 194 -6.23 -1.42 -0.04
CA LYS A 194 -6.59 -0.89 1.29
C LYS A 194 -5.67 0.27 1.70
N ARG A 195 -4.36 0.16 1.42
CA ARG A 195 -3.39 1.22 1.70
C ARG A 195 -3.68 2.46 0.88
N PHE A 196 -3.88 2.31 -0.43
CA PHE A 196 -4.26 3.41 -1.31
C PHE A 196 -5.56 4.10 -0.84
N MET A 197 -6.62 3.33 -0.53
CA MET A 197 -7.89 3.91 -0.04
C MET A 197 -7.73 4.68 1.28
N ARG A 198 -6.81 4.26 2.14
CA ARG A 198 -6.47 5.02 3.36
C ARG A 198 -5.91 6.40 3.00
N TYR A 199 -4.93 6.45 2.11
CA TYR A 199 -4.33 7.69 1.67
C TYR A 199 -5.29 8.57 0.85
N ALA A 200 -6.10 7.97 0.00
CA ALA A 200 -7.14 8.68 -0.75
C ALA A 200 -8.20 9.30 0.18
N ARG A 201 -8.50 8.65 1.31
CA ARG A 201 -9.39 9.23 2.34
C ARG A 201 -8.74 10.41 3.04
N LEU A 202 -7.47 10.29 3.43
CA LEU A 202 -6.71 11.37 4.06
C LEU A 202 -6.57 12.59 3.15
N SER A 203 -6.34 12.38 1.85
CA SER A 203 -6.24 13.47 0.86
C SER A 203 -7.58 14.05 0.40
N GLY A 204 -8.71 13.48 0.80
CA GLY A 204 -10.04 13.88 0.30
C GLY A 204 -10.37 13.40 -1.12
N ASP A 205 -9.57 12.50 -1.70
CA ASP A 205 -9.75 12.00 -3.06
C ASP A 205 -10.56 10.69 -3.15
N LEU A 206 -10.98 10.12 -2.01
CA LEU A 206 -11.60 8.78 -1.96
C LEU A 206 -12.88 8.70 -2.81
N ASP A 207 -13.79 9.65 -2.68
CA ASP A 207 -15.06 9.61 -3.38
C ASP A 207 -14.86 9.72 -4.90
N LYS A 208 -13.97 10.61 -5.34
CA LYS A 208 -13.59 10.73 -6.76
C LYS A 208 -12.96 9.45 -7.31
N PHE A 209 -12.20 8.73 -6.48
CA PHE A 209 -11.63 7.44 -6.84
C PHE A 209 -12.71 6.37 -6.98
N LEU A 210 -13.61 6.24 -6.01
CA LEU A 210 -14.70 5.26 -6.02
C LEU A 210 -15.68 5.49 -7.17
N GLU A 211 -16.01 6.73 -7.49
CA GLU A 211 -16.83 7.07 -8.65
C GLU A 211 -16.20 6.63 -9.97
N ARG A 212 -14.88 6.81 -10.11
CA ARG A 212 -14.15 6.36 -11.31
C ARG A 212 -14.12 4.84 -11.43
N GLU A 213 -13.87 4.13 -10.33
CA GLU A 213 -13.93 2.65 -10.33
C GLU A 213 -15.33 2.16 -10.72
N ALA A 214 -16.36 2.76 -10.15
CA ALA A 214 -17.75 2.40 -10.48
C ALA A 214 -18.08 2.63 -11.98
N LYS A 215 -17.66 3.77 -12.53
CA LYS A 215 -17.83 4.07 -13.97
C LYS A 215 -17.05 3.09 -14.86
N ALA A 216 -15.81 2.76 -14.48
CA ALA A 216 -15.00 1.80 -15.23
C ALA A 216 -15.59 0.38 -15.20
N LEU A 217 -16.11 -0.05 -14.05
CA LEU A 217 -16.81 -1.33 -13.90
C LEU A 217 -18.09 -1.37 -14.70
N ALA A 218 -18.90 -0.31 -14.66
CA ALA A 218 -20.14 -0.19 -15.43
C ALA A 218 -19.86 -0.28 -16.94
N LYS A 219 -18.83 0.41 -17.43
CA LYS A 219 -18.41 0.34 -18.83
C LYS A 219 -17.97 -1.09 -19.21
N LYS A 220 -17.12 -1.72 -18.40
CA LYS A 220 -16.67 -3.11 -18.62
C LYS A 220 -17.85 -4.09 -18.66
N ASN A 221 -18.82 -3.95 -17.76
CA ASN A 221 -20.02 -4.78 -17.74
C ASN A 221 -20.89 -4.55 -18.99
N ALA A 222 -21.04 -3.30 -19.44
CA ALA A 222 -21.76 -2.97 -20.67
C ALA A 222 -21.08 -3.59 -21.91
N ASP A 223 -19.74 -3.48 -22.00
CA ASP A 223 -18.95 -4.07 -23.10
C ASP A 223 -19.04 -5.62 -23.13
N LEU A 224 -19.27 -6.25 -21.97
CA LEU A 224 -19.46 -7.71 -21.82
C LEU A 224 -20.94 -8.14 -21.89
N GLY A 225 -21.88 -7.23 -22.09
CA GLY A 225 -23.32 -7.53 -22.10
C GLY A 225 -23.89 -8.01 -20.75
N ILE A 226 -23.20 -7.71 -19.64
CA ILE A 226 -23.62 -8.12 -18.29
C ILE A 226 -24.46 -7.01 -17.67
N SER A 227 -25.76 -7.26 -17.42
CA SER A 227 -26.60 -6.27 -16.73
C SER A 227 -26.21 -6.15 -15.25
N THR A 228 -26.10 -4.91 -14.76
CA THR A 228 -25.70 -4.61 -13.37
C THR A 228 -26.69 -5.15 -12.32
N GLU A 229 -27.94 -5.38 -12.65
CA GLU A 229 -28.94 -5.93 -11.72
C GLU A 229 -28.71 -7.40 -11.36
N THR A 230 -28.09 -8.18 -12.26
CA THR A 230 -27.87 -9.63 -12.05
C THR A 230 -26.77 -9.90 -11.02
N ASN A 231 -25.78 -9.03 -10.91
CA ASN A 231 -24.67 -9.21 -9.99
C ASN A 231 -25.00 -8.85 -8.52
N LEU A 232 -25.80 -7.80 -8.30
CA LEU A 232 -26.26 -7.43 -6.95
C LEU A 232 -27.16 -8.52 -6.32
N LYS A 233 -27.92 -9.26 -7.14
CA LYS A 233 -28.74 -10.39 -6.68
C LYS A 233 -27.89 -11.64 -6.40
N LYS A 234 -26.80 -11.87 -7.15
CA LYS A 234 -25.87 -12.98 -6.91
C LYS A 234 -25.01 -12.78 -5.65
N GLU A 235 -24.46 -11.59 -5.44
CA GLU A 235 -23.65 -11.27 -4.25
C GLU A 235 -24.47 -11.33 -2.95
N ARG A 236 -25.76 -10.99 -2.98
CA ARG A 236 -26.65 -11.15 -1.81
C ARG A 236 -26.95 -12.62 -1.50
N LYS A 237 -26.93 -13.52 -2.51
CA LYS A 237 -27.18 -14.96 -2.33
C LYS A 237 -25.92 -15.76 -1.93
N THR A 238 -24.72 -15.25 -2.18
CA THR A 238 -23.45 -15.98 -1.95
C THR A 238 -22.69 -15.57 -0.70
N ARG A 239 -23.14 -14.56 0.06
CA ARG A 239 -22.56 -14.28 1.38
C ARG A 239 -22.98 -15.38 2.35
N PRO A 240 -22.05 -16.23 2.84
CA PRO A 240 -22.38 -17.13 3.94
C PRO A 240 -22.85 -16.28 5.11
N VAL A 241 -24.02 -16.58 5.58
CA VAL A 241 -24.54 -15.96 6.80
C VAL A 241 -23.68 -16.46 7.94
N ASP A 242 -22.93 -15.56 8.59
CA ASP A 242 -22.17 -15.88 9.79
C ASP A 242 -23.15 -16.17 10.94
N PRO A 243 -23.28 -17.43 11.37
CA PRO A 243 -24.28 -17.83 12.37
C PRO A 243 -24.09 -17.11 13.71
N GLU A 244 -22.84 -16.81 14.10
CA GLU A 244 -22.55 -16.06 15.32
C GLU A 244 -22.99 -14.60 15.25
N ARG A 245 -22.88 -13.98 14.08
CA ARG A 245 -23.30 -12.60 13.86
C ARG A 245 -24.82 -12.47 13.88
N GLU A 246 -25.56 -13.46 13.37
CA GLU A 246 -27.01 -13.52 13.50
C GLU A 246 -27.47 -13.75 14.94
N ALA A 247 -26.85 -14.68 15.65
CA ALA A 247 -27.14 -14.91 17.05
C ALA A 247 -26.91 -13.67 17.92
N ARG A 248 -25.79 -12.95 17.72
CA ARG A 248 -25.52 -11.66 18.42
C ARG A 248 -26.53 -10.56 18.05
N ARG A 249 -27.03 -10.55 16.83
CA ARG A 249 -28.03 -9.57 16.38
C ARG A 249 -29.42 -9.88 16.95
N ALA A 250 -29.78 -11.17 17.04
CA ALA A 250 -31.00 -11.64 17.65
C ALA A 250 -31.01 -11.37 19.17
N ALA A 251 -29.91 -11.65 19.87
CA ALA A 251 -29.76 -11.35 21.29
C ALA A 251 -29.90 -9.85 21.60
N ARG A 252 -29.26 -8.97 20.83
CA ARG A 252 -29.41 -7.50 20.98
C ARG A 252 -30.84 -7.01 20.68
N LYS A 253 -31.55 -7.66 19.78
CA LYS A 253 -32.95 -7.31 19.45
C LYS A 253 -33.88 -7.73 20.58
N ALA A 254 -33.67 -8.91 21.17
CA ALA A 254 -34.41 -9.39 22.34
C ALA A 254 -34.19 -8.51 23.57
N GLU A 255 -32.93 -8.12 23.84
CA GLU A 255 -32.58 -7.23 24.96
C GLU A 255 -33.21 -5.83 24.82
N ARG A 256 -33.31 -5.29 23.58
CA ARG A 256 -34.01 -4.02 23.31
C ARG A 256 -35.53 -4.13 23.45
N ALA A 257 -36.10 -5.29 23.18
CA ALA A 257 -37.53 -5.53 23.34
C ALA A 257 -37.92 -5.70 24.82
N ALA A 258 -37.02 -6.25 25.65
CA ALA A 258 -37.24 -6.44 27.10
C ALA A 258 -37.05 -5.15 27.92
N LYS A 259 -36.51 -4.09 27.33
CA LYS A 259 -36.32 -2.75 27.94
C LYS A 259 -37.39 -1.74 27.53
N LYS A 260 -38.40 -2.14 26.79
CA LYS A 260 -39.63 -1.40 26.47
C LYS A 260 -40.82 -1.98 27.24
#